data_52e36d35e6c371cc1c25bf3c0a553afa
#
_entry.id   52e36d35e6c371cc1c25bf3c0a553afa
#
_cell.length_a   1.000
_cell.length_b   1.000
_cell.length_c   1.000
_cell.angle_alpha   90.00
_cell.angle_beta   90.00
_cell.angle_gamma   90.00
#
_symmetry.space_group_name_H-M   'P 1'
#
loop_
_entity.id
_entity.type
_entity.pdbx_description
1 polymer ?
#
loop_
_entity_poly.entity_id
_entity_poly.type
_entity_poly.pdbx_seq_one_letter_code
_entity_poly.pdbx_strand_id
1 'polypeptide(L)'
;MEIVLERIAKKNTYTIGRLYLLADGDVKRKVLSGKTAGDKRSFEHTFDLKKLSKDSYFCDTLEPTWRNLNGIALKPEEVNAKYSRQSGKVARKIPGHTAIPEGSYRVLVTLSPRFKEWLPYVQGVPGFEGIRIHAGNYPDDTQGCILVGENRLKGMVVNSRIWLHRLMKLMEEAQQKEESIWITII
;
A
#
# COMPACT_ATOMS: atom_id res chain seq x y z
N MET A 1 6.38 -13.12 -5.98
CA MET A 1 7.01 -12.05 -5.20
C MET A 1 6.00 -11.51 -4.20
N GLU A 2 6.32 -11.46 -2.93
CA GLU A 2 5.44 -10.90 -1.88
C GLU A 2 6.13 -9.71 -1.22
N ILE A 3 5.43 -8.60 -1.18
CA ILE A 3 5.85 -7.35 -0.53
C ILE A 3 5.01 -7.19 0.73
N VAL A 4 5.63 -6.88 1.86
CA VAL A 4 4.91 -6.55 3.09
C VAL A 4 5.22 -5.11 3.47
N LEU A 5 4.18 -4.30 3.64
CA LEU A 5 4.27 -2.95 4.18
C LEU A 5 3.76 -2.97 5.63
N GLU A 6 4.69 -2.85 6.57
CA GLU A 6 4.39 -2.69 7.99
C GLU A 6 4.37 -1.20 8.35
N ARG A 7 3.23 -0.69 8.82
CA ARG A 7 3.10 0.71 9.26
C ARG A 7 3.61 0.89 10.67
N ILE A 8 4.79 1.48 10.81
CA ILE A 8 5.49 1.63 12.10
C ILE A 8 5.20 2.94 12.82
N ALA A 9 4.72 3.98 12.13
CA ALA A 9 4.41 5.27 12.73
C ALA A 9 3.19 5.92 12.05
N LYS A 10 2.06 5.95 12.75
CA LYS A 10 0.81 6.55 12.32
C LYS A 10 0.70 7.95 12.95
N LYS A 11 1.01 9.01 12.18
CA LYS A 11 0.99 10.41 12.62
C LYS A 11 -0.23 11.15 12.11
N ASN A 12 -0.47 12.37 12.61
CA ASN A 12 -1.67 13.15 12.24
C ASN A 12 -1.70 13.59 10.77
N THR A 13 -0.54 13.72 10.13
CA THR A 13 -0.41 14.23 8.76
C THR A 13 0.24 13.24 7.80
N TYR A 14 0.83 12.14 8.29
CA TYR A 14 1.50 11.14 7.49
C TYR A 14 1.61 9.80 8.21
N THR A 15 1.95 8.76 7.45
CA THR A 15 2.23 7.42 7.96
C THR A 15 3.58 6.96 7.42
N ILE A 16 4.45 6.49 8.31
CA ILE A 16 5.71 5.85 7.95
C ILE A 16 5.55 4.35 8.07
N GLY A 17 6.02 3.64 7.08
CA GLY A 17 6.09 2.18 7.07
C GLY A 17 7.47 1.67 6.72
N ARG A 18 7.63 0.35 6.84
CA ARG A 18 8.76 -0.42 6.33
C ARG A 18 8.28 -1.40 5.30
N LEU A 19 9.01 -1.50 4.24
CA LEU A 19 8.73 -2.42 3.14
C LEU A 19 9.70 -3.59 3.21
N TYR A 20 9.16 -4.78 3.21
CA TYR A 20 9.90 -6.04 3.28
C TYR A 20 9.60 -6.87 2.03
N LEU A 21 10.55 -7.67 1.61
CA LEU A 21 10.41 -8.63 0.52
C LEU A 21 10.50 -10.04 1.09
N LEU A 22 9.42 -10.81 0.95
CA LEU A 22 9.36 -12.20 1.41
C LEU A 22 9.44 -13.17 0.24
N ALA A 23 10.04 -14.32 0.49
CA ALA A 23 10.02 -15.43 -0.45
C ALA A 23 8.60 -15.98 -0.62
N ASP A 24 8.30 -16.51 -1.79
CA ASP A 24 6.95 -17.02 -2.11
C ASP A 24 6.51 -18.13 -1.15
N GLY A 25 7.43 -18.98 -0.71
CA GLY A 25 7.17 -20.07 0.26
C GLY A 25 6.89 -19.61 1.68
N ASP A 26 7.17 -18.34 2.03
CA ASP A 26 6.95 -17.79 3.38
C ASP A 26 5.53 -17.26 3.57
N VAL A 27 4.72 -17.23 2.52
CA VAL A 27 3.39 -16.61 2.54
C VAL A 27 2.30 -17.62 2.19
N LYS A 28 1.29 -17.72 3.04
CA LYS A 28 0.08 -18.51 2.79
C LYS A 28 -1.00 -17.58 2.21
N ARG A 29 -1.52 -17.94 1.05
CA ARG A 29 -2.55 -17.18 0.34
C ARG A 29 -3.90 -17.87 0.42
N LYS A 30 -4.93 -17.14 0.85
CA LYS A 30 -6.30 -17.60 0.93
C LYS A 30 -7.20 -16.68 0.12
N VAL A 31 -8.02 -17.27 -0.75
CA VAL A 31 -9.08 -16.53 -1.43
C VAL A 31 -10.28 -16.44 -0.48
N LEU A 32 -10.70 -15.22 -0.18
CA LEU A 32 -11.94 -14.98 0.56
C LEU A 32 -13.07 -14.90 -0.47
N SER A 33 -13.99 -15.87 -0.45
CA SER A 33 -15.18 -15.84 -1.31
C SER A 33 -16.08 -14.68 -0.88
N GLY A 34 -16.42 -13.80 -1.82
CA GLY A 34 -17.49 -12.83 -1.63
C GLY A 34 -18.83 -13.55 -1.36
N LYS A 35 -19.67 -12.97 -0.50
CA LYS A 35 -20.97 -13.57 -0.11
C LYS A 35 -22.04 -13.41 -1.19
N THR A 36 -21.81 -12.63 -2.25
CA THR A 36 -22.78 -12.34 -3.31
C THR A 36 -22.15 -12.36 -4.70
N ALA A 37 -22.93 -12.74 -5.72
CA ALA A 37 -22.53 -12.67 -7.12
C ALA A 37 -22.29 -11.19 -7.50
N GLY A 38 -21.02 -10.80 -7.65
CA GLY A 38 -20.59 -9.42 -7.90
C GLY A 38 -19.55 -8.89 -6.91
N ASP A 39 -19.39 -9.54 -5.76
CA ASP A 39 -18.33 -9.20 -4.83
C ASP A 39 -16.94 -9.46 -5.45
N LYS A 40 -16.11 -8.42 -5.44
CA LYS A 40 -14.71 -8.54 -5.85
C LYS A 40 -14.03 -9.56 -4.92
N ARG A 41 -13.36 -10.56 -5.50
CA ARG A 41 -12.56 -11.52 -4.74
C ARG A 41 -11.55 -10.76 -3.90
N SER A 42 -11.64 -10.89 -2.59
CA SER A 42 -10.62 -10.41 -1.67
C SER A 42 -9.64 -11.55 -1.36
N PHE A 43 -8.43 -11.18 -1.02
CA PHE A 43 -7.37 -12.12 -0.71
C PHE A 43 -6.85 -11.82 0.68
N GLU A 44 -6.54 -12.87 1.41
CA GLU A 44 -5.86 -12.79 2.69
C GLU A 44 -4.51 -13.51 2.57
N HIS A 45 -3.44 -12.78 2.80
CA HIS A 45 -2.11 -13.34 2.86
C HIS A 45 -1.64 -13.34 4.31
N THR A 46 -1.15 -14.48 4.76
CA THR A 46 -0.62 -14.64 6.12
C THR A 46 0.81 -15.13 6.06
N PHE A 47 1.62 -14.66 6.97
CA PHE A 47 3.04 -14.99 7.09
C PHE A 47 3.47 -14.89 8.57
N ASP A 48 4.59 -15.50 8.91
CA ASP A 48 5.17 -15.34 10.25
C ASP A 48 5.80 -13.94 10.36
N LEU A 49 5.38 -13.14 11.34
CA LEU A 49 5.92 -11.80 11.59
C LEU A 49 7.44 -11.81 11.86
N LYS A 50 8.00 -12.92 12.31
CA LYS A 50 9.46 -13.09 12.47
C LYS A 50 10.23 -13.01 11.14
N LYS A 51 9.54 -13.19 10.01
CA LYS A 51 10.11 -13.02 8.67
C LYS A 51 10.32 -11.55 8.31
N LEU A 52 9.69 -10.61 9.03
CA LEU A 52 9.95 -9.18 8.92
C LEU A 52 11.23 -8.83 9.70
N SER A 53 12.36 -9.13 9.13
CA SER A 53 13.69 -9.00 9.72
C SER A 53 14.58 -8.05 8.92
N LYS A 54 15.78 -7.82 9.40
CA LYS A 54 16.80 -7.04 8.67
C LYS A 54 17.08 -7.62 7.28
N ASP A 55 17.03 -8.93 7.14
CA ASP A 55 17.39 -9.62 5.88
C ASP A 55 16.31 -9.48 4.82
N SER A 56 15.05 -9.33 5.22
CA SER A 56 13.91 -9.10 4.34
C SER A 56 13.57 -7.61 4.16
N TYR A 57 14.13 -6.71 4.99
CA TYR A 57 13.90 -5.27 4.90
C TYR A 57 14.44 -4.72 3.57
N PHE A 58 13.61 -3.94 2.89
CA PHE A 58 13.95 -3.35 1.61
C PHE A 58 14.16 -1.84 1.70
N CYS A 59 13.14 -1.10 2.15
CA CYS A 59 13.19 0.36 2.31
C CYS A 59 12.09 0.86 3.24
N ASP A 60 12.07 2.15 3.51
CA ASP A 60 10.94 2.79 4.19
C ASP A 60 9.88 3.26 3.20
N THR A 61 8.69 3.56 3.73
CA THR A 61 7.57 4.10 2.97
C THR A 61 6.99 5.34 3.63
N LEU A 62 6.39 6.19 2.81
CA LEU A 62 5.60 7.33 3.27
C LEU A 62 4.23 7.30 2.58
N GLU A 63 3.18 7.41 3.36
CA GLU A 63 1.80 7.47 2.92
C GLU A 63 1.10 8.68 3.55
N PRO A 64 -0.08 9.08 3.07
CA PRO A 64 -0.94 10.02 3.78
C PRO A 64 -1.32 9.51 5.17
N THR A 65 -2.12 10.28 5.88
CA THR A 65 -2.60 9.92 7.22
C THR A 65 -3.32 8.58 7.24
N TRP A 66 -2.87 7.67 8.09
CA TRP A 66 -3.62 6.45 8.39
C TRP A 66 -4.93 6.78 9.10
N ARG A 67 -6.00 6.10 8.68
CA ARG A 67 -7.32 6.18 9.31
C ARG A 67 -7.89 4.78 9.43
N ASN A 68 -8.52 4.49 10.55
CA ASN A 68 -9.20 3.21 10.70
C ASN A 68 -10.42 3.17 9.76
N LEU A 69 -10.26 2.50 8.63
CA LEU A 69 -11.32 2.31 7.64
C LEU A 69 -12.04 0.95 7.79
N ASN A 70 -11.74 0.17 8.83
CA ASN A 70 -12.37 -1.13 9.07
C ASN A 70 -13.86 -0.97 9.37
N GLY A 71 -14.69 -1.78 8.69
CA GLY A 71 -16.15 -1.74 8.85
C GLY A 71 -16.86 -0.62 8.11
N ILE A 72 -16.14 0.19 7.32
CA ILE A 72 -16.76 1.14 6.41
C ILE A 72 -17.09 0.42 5.10
N ALA A 73 -18.36 0.46 4.70
CA ALA A 73 -18.71 0.26 3.29
C ALA A 73 -18.19 1.49 2.53
N LEU A 74 -17.01 1.37 1.92
CA LEU A 74 -16.41 2.45 1.13
C LEU A 74 -17.15 2.57 -0.21
N LYS A 75 -18.39 3.09 -0.16
CA LYS A 75 -19.13 3.46 -1.36
C LYS A 75 -18.63 4.81 -1.85
N PRO A 76 -18.55 5.03 -3.17
CA PRO A 76 -18.16 6.33 -3.73
C PRO A 76 -18.99 7.51 -3.20
N GLU A 77 -20.26 7.26 -2.87
CA GLU A 77 -21.21 8.26 -2.41
C GLU A 77 -20.96 8.73 -0.96
N GLU A 78 -20.28 7.92 -0.14
CA GLU A 78 -20.00 8.25 1.27
C GLU A 78 -18.72 9.09 1.45
N VAL A 79 -17.98 9.31 0.37
CA VAL A 79 -16.69 10.05 0.37
C VAL A 79 -16.85 11.54 0.68
N ASN A 80 -18.07 12.12 0.52
CA ASN A 80 -18.33 13.56 0.66
C ASN A 80 -18.87 14.00 2.03
N ALA A 81 -18.99 13.12 3.01
CA ALA A 81 -19.54 13.51 4.29
C ALA A 81 -18.50 14.15 5.21
N LYS A 82 -18.84 15.35 5.70
CA LYS A 82 -18.06 16.17 6.65
C LYS A 82 -17.52 15.40 7.85
N TYR A 83 -16.30 15.78 8.27
CA TYR A 83 -15.54 15.29 9.41
C TYR A 83 -16.35 15.04 10.69
N SER A 84 -16.07 13.93 11.35
CA SER A 84 -16.33 13.76 12.76
C SER A 84 -15.06 13.31 13.46
N ARG A 85 -14.51 14.17 14.32
CA ARG A 85 -13.53 13.80 15.36
C ARG A 85 -14.26 13.02 16.44
N GLN A 86 -14.22 11.70 16.40
CA GLN A 86 -14.64 10.89 17.53
C GLN A 86 -13.62 9.79 17.78
N SER A 87 -13.00 9.84 18.95
CA SER A 87 -12.10 8.82 19.45
C SER A 87 -12.79 7.45 19.48
N GLY A 88 -12.12 6.43 18.97
CA GLY A 88 -12.58 5.05 19.02
C GLY A 88 -13.61 4.61 17.98
N LYS A 89 -14.10 5.50 17.13
CA LYS A 89 -15.01 5.18 16.04
C LYS A 89 -14.31 5.13 14.69
N VAL A 90 -14.88 4.36 13.78
CA VAL A 90 -14.42 4.20 12.40
C VAL A 90 -14.21 5.57 11.75
N ALA A 91 -12.98 5.85 11.34
CA ALA A 91 -12.64 7.13 10.72
C ALA A 91 -13.11 7.15 9.26
N ARG A 92 -13.59 8.30 8.77
CA ARG A 92 -13.98 8.45 7.37
C ARG A 92 -12.75 8.72 6.50
N LYS A 93 -12.77 8.18 5.28
CA LYS A 93 -11.78 8.52 4.26
C LYS A 93 -11.85 10.02 3.93
N ILE A 94 -10.69 10.67 3.90
CA ILE A 94 -10.52 12.02 3.40
C ILE A 94 -9.83 11.91 2.05
N PRO A 95 -10.47 12.30 0.94
CA PRO A 95 -9.88 12.23 -0.39
C PRO A 95 -8.52 12.93 -0.44
N GLY A 96 -7.53 12.28 -1.02
CA GLY A 96 -6.16 12.80 -1.13
C GLY A 96 -5.33 12.78 0.16
N HIS A 97 -5.93 12.55 1.33
CA HIS A 97 -5.26 12.65 2.63
C HIS A 97 -5.43 11.40 3.52
N THR A 98 -5.71 10.25 2.90
CA THR A 98 -5.90 9.00 3.63
C THR A 98 -5.07 7.89 3.00
N ALA A 99 -4.30 7.18 3.81
CA ALA A 99 -3.61 5.95 3.43
C ALA A 99 -4.64 4.85 3.10
N ILE A 100 -4.30 3.97 2.19
CA ILE A 100 -5.19 2.88 1.77
C ILE A 100 -5.44 1.90 2.91
N PRO A 101 -6.55 1.14 2.90
CA PRO A 101 -6.84 0.14 3.93
C PRO A 101 -5.76 -0.94 4.04
N GLU A 102 -5.63 -1.52 5.21
CA GLU A 102 -4.87 -2.75 5.42
C GLU A 102 -5.48 -3.90 4.63
N GLY A 103 -4.65 -4.82 4.16
CA GLY A 103 -5.10 -5.95 3.34
C GLY A 103 -4.05 -6.41 2.34
N SER A 104 -4.40 -7.44 1.57
CA SER A 104 -3.52 -8.01 0.54
C SER A 104 -4.03 -7.66 -0.86
N TYR A 105 -3.18 -7.05 -1.65
CA TYR A 105 -3.53 -6.50 -2.97
C TYR A 105 -2.58 -7.02 -4.04
N ARG A 106 -3.13 -7.32 -5.21
CA ARG A 106 -2.30 -7.65 -6.38
C ARG A 106 -1.62 -6.39 -6.91
N VAL A 107 -0.36 -6.54 -7.31
CA VAL A 107 0.42 -5.46 -7.92
C VAL A 107 0.70 -5.79 -9.38
N LEU A 108 0.44 -4.84 -10.26
CA LEU A 108 0.72 -4.92 -11.70
C LEU A 108 1.60 -3.75 -12.10
N VAL A 109 2.61 -3.96 -12.92
CA VAL A 109 3.37 -2.85 -13.52
C VAL A 109 2.62 -2.38 -14.75
N THR A 110 2.12 -1.16 -14.73
CA THR A 110 1.32 -0.57 -15.81
C THR A 110 1.71 0.87 -16.07
N LEU A 111 1.47 1.35 -17.30
CA LEU A 111 1.68 2.76 -17.64
C LEU A 111 0.71 3.64 -16.82
N SER A 112 1.25 4.61 -16.09
CA SER A 112 0.45 5.57 -15.35
C SER A 112 -0.06 6.67 -16.29
N PRO A 113 -1.37 6.91 -16.41
CA PRO A 113 -1.89 8.02 -17.20
C PRO A 113 -1.45 9.39 -16.67
N ARG A 114 -1.29 9.52 -15.34
CA ARG A 114 -0.89 10.76 -14.66
C ARG A 114 0.60 11.05 -14.78
N PHE A 115 1.44 10.04 -14.47
CA PHE A 115 2.90 10.23 -14.41
C PHE A 115 3.59 9.99 -15.76
N LYS A 116 2.90 9.35 -16.73
CA LYS A 116 3.45 8.95 -18.03
C LYS A 116 4.65 8.00 -17.92
N GLU A 117 4.72 7.26 -16.83
CA GLU A 117 5.77 6.30 -16.49
C GLU A 117 5.14 4.94 -16.15
N TRP A 118 5.90 3.85 -16.37
CA TRP A 118 5.53 2.52 -15.91
C TRP A 118 5.75 2.45 -14.40
N LEU A 119 4.68 2.19 -13.65
CA LEU A 119 4.70 2.19 -12.19
C LEU A 119 3.89 1.01 -11.64
N PRO A 120 4.26 0.49 -10.44
CA PRO A 120 3.46 -0.51 -9.76
C PRO A 120 2.06 0.04 -9.45
N TYR A 121 1.04 -0.64 -9.93
CA TYR A 121 -0.37 -0.36 -9.68
C TYR A 121 -0.92 -1.35 -8.65
N VAL A 122 -1.43 -0.86 -7.55
CA VAL A 122 -2.05 -1.65 -6.48
C VAL A 122 -3.53 -1.83 -6.82
N GLN A 123 -3.89 -3.04 -7.23
CA GLN A 123 -5.20 -3.34 -7.81
C GLN A 123 -6.26 -3.63 -6.75
N GLY A 124 -7.47 -3.12 -6.98
CA GLY A 124 -8.66 -3.53 -6.23
C GLY A 124 -8.73 -3.00 -4.80
N VAL A 125 -8.06 -1.90 -4.50
CA VAL A 125 -8.11 -1.26 -3.17
C VAL A 125 -9.53 -0.72 -2.92
N PRO A 126 -10.22 -1.16 -1.85
CA PRO A 126 -11.57 -0.71 -1.57
C PRO A 126 -11.66 0.80 -1.36
N GLY A 127 -12.56 1.47 -2.10
CA GLY A 127 -12.79 2.90 -2.01
C GLY A 127 -11.67 3.79 -2.54
N PHE A 128 -10.68 3.24 -3.25
CA PHE A 128 -9.58 3.97 -3.85
C PHE A 128 -9.39 3.55 -5.31
N GLU A 129 -8.99 4.50 -6.13
CA GLU A 129 -8.68 4.28 -7.53
C GLU A 129 -7.29 4.81 -7.87
N GLY A 130 -6.61 4.15 -8.82
CA GLY A 130 -5.34 4.61 -9.34
C GLY A 130 -4.17 4.55 -8.34
N ILE A 131 -4.27 3.74 -7.29
CA ILE A 131 -3.21 3.61 -6.29
C ILE A 131 -1.96 3.01 -6.91
N ARG A 132 -0.84 3.68 -6.68
CA ARG A 132 0.47 3.28 -7.18
C ARG A 132 1.55 3.38 -6.12
N ILE A 133 2.65 2.68 -6.37
CA ILE A 133 3.91 2.96 -5.68
C ILE A 133 4.71 3.87 -6.61
N HIS A 134 5.12 5.05 -6.12
CA HIS A 134 5.86 6.01 -6.96
C HIS A 134 6.86 6.83 -6.14
N ALA A 135 7.67 7.63 -6.84
CA ALA A 135 8.63 8.51 -6.19
C ALA A 135 7.95 9.78 -5.66
N GLY A 136 8.46 10.25 -4.52
CA GLY A 136 8.06 11.46 -3.84
C GLY A 136 8.78 11.54 -2.50
N ASN A 137 8.82 12.71 -1.90
CA ASN A 137 9.58 12.94 -0.67
C ASN A 137 8.69 13.37 0.50
N TYR A 138 7.57 14.02 0.22
CA TYR A 138 6.69 14.63 1.22
C TYR A 138 5.29 14.02 1.19
N PRO A 139 4.51 14.11 2.28
CA PRO A 139 3.12 13.63 2.30
C PRO A 139 2.23 14.23 1.22
N ASP A 140 2.51 15.49 0.81
CA ASP A 140 1.75 16.20 -0.23
C ASP A 140 2.09 15.74 -1.65
N ASP A 141 3.14 14.94 -1.83
CA ASP A 141 3.48 14.32 -3.11
C ASP A 141 2.55 13.14 -3.46
N THR A 142 1.69 12.73 -2.53
CA THR A 142 0.77 11.61 -2.72
C THR A 142 -0.66 11.92 -2.28
N GLN A 143 -1.63 11.29 -2.94
CA GLN A 143 -3.07 11.39 -2.64
C GLN A 143 -3.66 10.01 -2.27
N GLY A 144 -2.87 9.14 -1.63
CA GLY A 144 -3.23 7.78 -1.26
C GLY A 144 -2.24 6.73 -1.78
N CYS A 145 -1.39 7.10 -2.72
CA CYS A 145 -0.30 6.25 -3.21
C CYS A 145 0.79 6.07 -2.15
N ILE A 146 1.62 5.05 -2.35
CA ILE A 146 2.73 4.69 -1.46
C ILE A 146 4.02 5.27 -2.04
N LEU A 147 4.71 6.10 -1.27
CA LEU A 147 6.05 6.58 -1.60
C LEU A 147 7.09 5.65 -0.97
N VAL A 148 8.17 5.37 -1.69
CA VAL A 148 9.29 4.55 -1.21
C VAL A 148 10.53 5.41 -1.04
N GLY A 149 11.41 5.07 -0.08
CA GLY A 149 12.62 5.83 0.17
C GLY A 149 13.29 5.45 1.49
N GLU A 150 14.00 6.40 2.09
CA GLU A 150 14.66 6.25 3.38
C GLU A 150 14.09 7.29 4.36
N ASN A 151 13.58 6.83 5.50
CA ASN A 151 13.05 7.71 6.56
C ASN A 151 14.19 8.23 7.45
N ARG A 152 15.01 9.14 6.92
CA ARG A 152 16.11 9.78 7.65
C ARG A 152 15.72 11.09 8.31
N LEU A 153 14.66 11.73 7.82
CA LEU A 153 14.18 13.02 8.29
C LEU A 153 12.69 12.92 8.65
N LYS A 154 12.28 13.69 9.65
CA LYS A 154 10.91 13.66 10.17
C LYS A 154 9.89 14.05 9.09
N GLY A 155 8.92 13.17 8.84
CA GLY A 155 7.79 13.43 7.96
C GLY A 155 8.13 13.41 6.46
N MET A 156 9.26 12.83 6.08
CA MET A 156 9.63 12.69 4.68
C MET A 156 10.46 11.42 4.44
N VAL A 157 10.57 11.04 3.19
CA VAL A 157 11.54 10.04 2.73
C VAL A 157 12.50 10.67 1.72
N VAL A 158 13.76 10.23 1.72
CA VAL A 158 14.80 10.66 0.79
C VAL A 158 15.20 9.54 -0.14
N ASN A 159 15.94 9.85 -1.20
CA ASN A 159 16.40 8.88 -2.21
C ASN A 159 15.27 8.09 -2.89
N SER A 160 14.05 8.65 -2.93
CA SER A 160 12.85 7.96 -3.37
C SER A 160 12.95 7.39 -4.79
N ARG A 161 13.50 8.13 -5.75
CA ARG A 161 13.70 7.64 -7.14
C ARG A 161 14.63 6.43 -7.21
N ILE A 162 15.67 6.40 -6.37
CA ILE A 162 16.63 5.29 -6.32
C ILE A 162 15.93 4.03 -5.82
N TRP A 163 15.15 4.13 -4.74
CA TRP A 163 14.42 3.00 -4.19
C TRP A 163 13.29 2.52 -5.10
N LEU A 164 12.58 3.44 -5.76
CA LEU A 164 11.58 3.06 -6.77
C LEU A 164 12.24 2.28 -7.92
N HIS A 165 13.36 2.76 -8.44
CA HIS A 165 14.08 2.07 -9.52
C HIS A 165 14.51 0.65 -9.12
N ARG A 166 15.05 0.50 -7.90
CA ARG A 166 15.41 -0.83 -7.35
C ARG A 166 14.20 -1.76 -7.23
N LEU A 167 13.07 -1.23 -6.73
CA LEU A 167 11.83 -2.00 -6.63
C LEU A 167 11.31 -2.43 -8.00
N MET A 168 11.31 -1.52 -8.98
CA MET A 168 10.90 -1.81 -10.35
C MET A 168 11.73 -2.91 -10.99
N LYS A 169 13.05 -2.89 -10.79
CA LYS A 169 13.94 -3.94 -11.28
C LYS A 169 13.59 -5.32 -10.72
N LEU A 170 13.33 -5.41 -9.40
CA LEU A 170 12.91 -6.69 -8.77
C LEU A 170 11.54 -7.15 -9.27
N MET A 171 10.61 -6.23 -9.51
CA MET A 171 9.31 -6.57 -10.09
C MET A 171 9.42 -7.05 -11.53
N GLU A 172 10.32 -6.47 -12.32
CA GLU A 172 10.61 -6.91 -13.68
C GLU A 172 11.21 -8.32 -13.68
N GLU A 173 12.16 -8.60 -12.78
CA GLU A 173 12.73 -9.95 -12.60
C GLU A 173 11.65 -10.98 -12.19
N ALA A 174 10.71 -10.60 -11.31
CA ALA A 174 9.58 -11.44 -10.94
C ALA A 174 8.65 -11.72 -12.13
N GLN A 175 8.35 -10.69 -12.95
CA GLN A 175 7.55 -10.85 -14.15
C GLN A 175 8.20 -11.76 -15.18
N GLN A 176 9.52 -11.67 -15.38
CA GLN A 176 10.26 -12.57 -16.29
C GLN A 176 10.20 -14.03 -15.82
N LYS A 177 10.03 -14.27 -14.54
CA LYS A 177 9.82 -15.61 -13.94
C LYS A 177 8.35 -16.01 -13.86
N GLU A 178 7.44 -15.23 -14.46
CA GLU A 178 5.99 -15.42 -14.40
C GLU A 178 5.41 -15.43 -12.97
N GLU A 179 6.12 -14.85 -12.01
CA GLU A 179 5.66 -14.73 -10.63
C GLU A 179 4.59 -13.64 -10.49
N SER A 180 3.53 -13.96 -9.77
CA SER A 180 2.58 -12.93 -9.35
C SER A 180 3.19 -12.03 -8.27
N ILE A 181 2.91 -10.72 -8.35
CA ILE A 181 3.40 -9.74 -7.38
C ILE A 181 2.23 -9.31 -6.50
N TRP A 182 2.45 -9.33 -5.20
CA TRP A 182 1.47 -8.94 -4.19
C TRP A 182 2.06 -7.98 -3.17
N ILE A 183 1.20 -7.15 -2.57
CA ILE A 183 1.54 -6.33 -1.42
C ILE A 183 0.51 -6.58 -0.31
N THR A 184 1.01 -6.92 0.87
CA THR A 184 0.21 -7.03 2.10
C THR A 184 0.55 -5.88 3.03
N ILE A 185 -0.46 -5.13 3.45
CA ILE A 185 -0.33 -3.94 4.31
C ILE A 185 -0.91 -4.27 5.70
N ILE A 186 -0.09 -4.03 6.76
CA ILE A 186 -0.42 -4.29 8.17
C ILE A 186 -0.11 -3.09 9.07
#